data_00c392de8928697b9f5a1f91205222b6
#
_entry.id   00c392de8928697b9f5a1f91205222b6
#
_cell.length_a   1.000
_cell.length_b   1.000
_cell.length_c   1.000
_cell.angle_alpha   90.00
_cell.angle_beta   90.00
_cell.angle_gamma   90.00
#
_symmetry.space_group_name_H-M   'P 1'
#
loop_
_entity.id
_entity.type
_entity.pdbx_description
1 polymer ?
#
loop_
_entity_poly.entity_id
_entity_poly.type
_entity_poly.pdbx_seq_one_letter_code
_entity_poly.pdbx_strand_id
1 'polypeptide(L)' 'MKKKIKIKLNGKIKTIDENSTLFNIIKIFKIPLQKVAIELNQEIVDKKKIKSINLKDNDKIESVHFIGGG' A
#
# COMPACT_ATOMS: atom_id res chain seq x y z
N MET A 1 17.42 -15.67 -5.72
CA MET A 1 16.82 -15.39 -4.41
C MET A 1 16.15 -14.03 -4.43
N LYS A 2 14.92 -13.99 -3.94
CA LYS A 2 14.25 -12.70 -3.83
C LYS A 2 14.75 -11.95 -2.61
N LYS A 3 15.02 -10.68 -2.78
CA LYS A 3 15.36 -9.82 -1.66
C LYS A 3 14.09 -9.37 -0.96
N LYS A 4 14.24 -9.01 0.29
CA LYS A 4 13.13 -8.47 1.08
C LYS A 4 13.35 -7.01 1.34
N ILE A 5 12.27 -6.27 1.37
CA ILE A 5 12.29 -4.87 1.75
C ILE A 5 11.30 -4.66 2.89
N LYS A 6 11.44 -3.56 3.59
CA LYS A 6 10.55 -3.21 4.69
C LYS A 6 9.76 -1.99 4.34
N ILE A 7 8.46 -2.07 4.56
CA ILE A 7 7.55 -0.93 4.38
C ILE A 7 6.82 -0.70 5.69
N LYS A 8 6.20 0.44 5.79
CA LYS A 8 5.36 0.74 6.94
C LYS A 8 3.91 0.79 6.44
N LEU A 9 3.07 -0.06 6.99
CA LEU A 9 1.66 -0.13 6.62
C LEU A 9 0.82 0.25 7.82
N ASN A 10 0.18 1.42 7.74
CA ASN A 10 -0.63 1.97 8.83
C ASN A 10 0.15 1.95 10.16
N GLY A 11 1.41 2.40 10.10
CA GLY A 11 2.26 2.49 11.27
C GLY A 11 2.96 1.21 11.67
N LYS A 12 2.72 0.10 10.98
CA LYS A 12 3.36 -1.17 11.32
C LYS A 12 4.35 -1.57 10.24
N ILE A 13 5.50 -2.05 10.67
CA ILE A 13 6.54 -2.49 9.74
C ILE A 13 6.17 -3.87 9.21
N LYS A 14 6.20 -3.99 7.89
CA LYS A 14 5.95 -5.26 7.19
C LYS A 14 7.13 -5.56 6.28
N THR A 15 7.53 -6.81 6.24
CA THR A 15 8.58 -7.26 5.33
C THR A 15 7.90 -7.88 4.11
N ILE A 16 8.27 -7.40 2.94
CA ILE A 16 7.68 -7.86 1.68
C ILE A 16 8.78 -8.18 0.68
N ASP A 17 8.41 -8.88 -0.38
CA ASP A 17 9.37 -9.16 -1.45
C ASP A 17 9.70 -7.88 -2.21
N GLU A 18 10.95 -7.77 -2.61
CA GLU A 18 11.39 -6.72 -3.52
C GLU A 18 10.54 -6.80 -4.81
N ASN A 19 10.25 -5.64 -5.39
CA ASN A 19 9.42 -5.53 -6.60
C ASN A 19 7.94 -5.85 -6.39
N SER A 20 7.49 -5.92 -5.15
CA SER A 20 6.06 -6.00 -4.90
C SER A 20 5.38 -4.71 -5.32
N THR A 21 4.19 -4.83 -5.90
CA THR A 21 3.41 -3.65 -6.25
C THR A 21 2.49 -3.27 -5.10
N LEU A 22 2.00 -2.05 -5.15
CA LEU A 22 1.01 -1.61 -4.17
C LEU A 22 -0.23 -2.50 -4.24
N PHE A 23 -0.63 -2.93 -5.44
CA PHE A 23 -1.74 -3.86 -5.61
C PHE A 23 -1.51 -5.16 -4.84
N ASN A 24 -0.29 -5.72 -4.93
CA ASN A 24 0.04 -6.95 -4.20
C ASN A 24 -0.19 -6.78 -2.70
N ILE A 25 0.25 -5.66 -2.16
CA ILE A 25 0.15 -5.40 -0.72
C ILE A 25 -1.31 -5.23 -0.32
N ILE A 26 -2.08 -4.52 -1.12
CA ILE A 26 -3.50 -4.33 -0.84
C ILE A 26 -4.21 -5.68 -0.78
N LYS A 27 -3.86 -6.61 -1.67
CA LYS A 27 -4.47 -7.94 -1.67
C LYS A 27 -4.00 -8.79 -0.49
N ILE A 28 -2.70 -8.81 -0.23
CA ILE A 28 -2.15 -9.64 0.83
C ILE A 28 -2.71 -9.26 2.19
N PHE A 29 -2.80 -7.97 2.46
CA PHE A 29 -3.27 -7.49 3.75
C PHE A 29 -4.76 -7.18 3.77
N LYS A 30 -5.47 -7.54 2.70
CA LYS A 30 -6.94 -7.45 2.61
C LYS A 30 -7.44 -6.04 2.91
N ILE A 31 -6.80 -5.05 2.33
CA ILE A 31 -7.21 -3.66 2.50
C ILE A 31 -8.48 -3.44 1.69
N PRO A 32 -9.55 -2.91 2.31
CA PRO A 32 -10.83 -2.75 1.61
C PRO A 32 -10.81 -1.53 0.67
N LEU A 33 -10.26 -1.73 -0.51
CA LEU A 33 -9.98 -0.65 -1.45
C LEU A 33 -11.20 0.22 -1.77
N GLN A 34 -12.38 -0.37 -1.71
CA GLN A 34 -13.60 0.38 -2.00
C GLN A 34 -14.02 1.31 -0.86
N LYS A 35 -13.45 1.12 0.32
CA LYS A 35 -13.84 1.87 1.52
C LYS A 35 -12.77 2.83 2.00
N VAL A 36 -11.62 2.83 1.35
CA VAL A 36 -10.49 3.64 1.83
C VAL A 36 -9.82 4.38 0.67
N ALA A 37 -9.18 5.49 1.00
CA ALA A 37 -8.20 6.11 0.13
C ALA A 37 -6.84 5.55 0.54
N ILE A 38 -5.95 5.38 -0.43
CA ILE A 38 -4.60 4.89 -0.17
C ILE A 38 -3.63 6.04 -0.33
N GLU A 39 -2.76 6.21 0.66
CA GLU A 39 -1.66 7.18 0.59
C GLU A 39 -0.34 6.43 0.55
N LEU A 40 0.53 6.88 -0.33
CA LEU A 40 1.89 6.37 -0.41
C LEU A 40 2.82 7.55 -0.17
N ASN A 41 3.57 7.49 0.92
CA ASN A 41 4.48 8.56 1.32
C ASN A 41 3.75 9.91 1.38
N GLN A 42 2.54 9.90 1.98
CA GLN A 42 1.71 11.07 2.23
C GLN A 42 1.04 11.64 0.98
N GLU A 43 1.08 10.93 -0.13
CA GLU A 43 0.38 11.35 -1.34
C GLU A 43 -0.73 10.36 -1.68
N ILE A 44 -1.91 10.89 -2.02
CA ILE A 44 -3.04 10.03 -2.38
C ILE A 44 -2.75 9.36 -3.72
N VAL A 45 -2.98 8.07 -3.78
CA VAL A 45 -2.71 7.27 -4.97
C VAL A 45 -3.99 7.07 -5.77
N ASP A 46 -3.88 7.26 -7.08
CA ASP A 46 -4.96 6.91 -8.00
C ASP A 46 -5.12 5.39 -8.02
N LYS A 47 -6.30 4.91 -7.69
CA LYS A 47 -6.56 3.48 -7.62
C LYS A 47 -6.34 2.76 -8.95
N LYS A 48 -6.42 3.50 -10.05
CA LYS A 48 -6.17 2.93 -11.38
C LYS A 48 -4.69 2.62 -11.59
N LYS A 49 -3.81 3.16 -10.76
CA LYS A 49 -2.36 3.02 -10.93
C LYS A 49 -1.71 2.05 -9.97
N ILE A 50 -2.47 1.46 -9.05
CA ILE A 50 -1.88 0.64 -7.99
C ILE A 50 -1.11 -0.56 -8.53
N LYS A 51 -1.50 -1.09 -9.67
CA LYS A 51 -0.81 -2.24 -10.26
C LYS A 51 0.53 -1.88 -10.89
N SER A 52 0.74 -0.60 -11.17
CA SER A 52 1.98 -0.15 -11.79
C SER A 52 2.94 0.50 -10.80
N ILE A 53 2.56 0.59 -9.53
CA ILE A 53 3.42 1.21 -8.53
C ILE A 53 4.22 0.11 -7.84
N ASN A 54 5.53 0.11 -8.06
CA ASN A 54 6.44 -0.80 -7.37
C ASN A 54 6.86 -0.16 -6.06
N LEU A 55 6.77 -0.93 -5.00
CA LEU A 55 7.15 -0.44 -3.68
C LEU A 55 8.65 -0.53 -3.47
N LYS A 56 9.16 0.37 -2.67
CA LYS A 56 10.57 0.47 -2.35
C LYS A 56 10.78 0.38 -0.86
N ASP A 57 11.99 0.05 -0.47
CA ASP A 57 12.34 -0.03 0.94
C ASP A 57 12.02 1.31 1.61
N ASN A 58 11.42 1.22 2.79
CA ASN A 58 11.02 2.37 3.61
C ASN A 58 9.78 3.14 3.11
N ASP A 59 9.09 2.62 2.10
CA ASP A 59 7.84 3.25 1.69
C ASP A 59 6.81 3.19 2.82
N LYS A 60 6.03 4.26 2.93
CA LYS A 60 4.99 4.36 3.93
C LYS A 60 3.63 4.34 3.24
N ILE A 61 2.80 3.39 3.63
CA ILE A 61 1.46 3.20 3.07
C ILE A 61 0.44 3.40 4.18
N GLU A 62 -0.56 4.21 3.91
CA GLU A 62 -1.64 4.43 4.85
C GLU A 62 -2.98 4.31 4.14
N SER A 63 -3.93 3.67 4.81
CA SER A 63 -5.29 3.60 4.31
C SER A 63 -6.17 4.46 5.20
N VAL A 64 -6.94 5.33 4.56
CA VAL A 64 -7.80 6.27 5.27
C VAL A 64 -9.24 6.00 4.87
N HIS A 65 -10.08 5.69 5.84
CA HIS A 65 -11.47 5.39 5.55
C HIS A 65 -12.22 6.65 5.13
N PHE A 66 -13.09 6.48 4.16
CA PHE A 66 -13.96 7.59 3.75
C PHE A 66 -14.94 7.90 4.87
N ILE A 67 -15.18 9.16 5.10
CA ILE A 67 -16.16 9.61 6.07
C ILE A 67 -17.47 9.81 5.35
N GLY A 68 -18.55 9.42 6.01
CA GLY A 68 -19.88 9.64 5.44
C GLY A 68 -20.36 8.56 4.50
N GLY A 69 -19.70 7.43 4.54
CA GLY A 69 -20.19 6.24 3.86
C GLY A 69 -20.42 6.40 2.37
N GLY A 70 -19.65 7.20 1.78
CA GLY A 70 -19.84 7.49 0.37
C GLY A 70 -19.98 6.27 -0.51
#